data_81f8842dcd5afedcee6d8f8e4a78c739
#
_entry.id   81f8842dcd5afedcee6d8f8e4a78c739
#
_cell.length_a   1.000
_cell.length_b   1.000
_cell.length_c   1.000
_cell.angle_alpha   90.00
_cell.angle_beta   90.00
_cell.angle_gamma   90.00
#
_symmetry.space_group_name_H-M   'P 1'
#
loop_
_entity.id
_entity.type
_entity.pdbx_description
1 polymer ?
#
loop_
_entity_poly.entity_id
_entity_poly.type
_entity_poly.pdbx_seq_one_letter_code
_entity_poly.pdbx_strand_id
1 'polypeptide(L)'
;MGLTELTLRDFRLFPELVVRPDPSAVTVFLSANGTGKTSVLEAVHVLATGQSFRTPTASDMVRARRDLAEVHGVLLQGERRVQVDLTLTRGVRATTKRMLVNGQRPRSRAALADALPLTVFTPEGVEVVRGAPEHRRSFLTTLMTDEDPLTSEAVERYTRVLTQRNALLRSLEGRALSANQRAELEVWTEELALEGTALVDLRRDVLARLGPLVTESYEGLAGEARAVELIYETSWTEGLVEALARAEHDDRYRGRTGVGPHRDDLLVRLGGHDARRQASQGEQRSLALALRLAGHELVRRRRGVEPILLLDDVFSELDPWRADRLLGMLPGGQTLVTTASPLPAALNPRVVVDLSTAVSR
;
A
#
# COMPACT_ATOMS: atom_id res chain seq x y z
N MET A 1 -13.62 -2.45 14.62
CA MET A 1 -12.29 -2.01 15.08
C MET A 1 -12.11 -0.56 14.69
N GLY A 2 -11.52 0.30 15.55
CA GLY A 2 -11.32 1.71 15.19
C GLY A 2 -10.29 2.42 16.06
N LEU A 3 -9.63 3.43 15.49
CA LEU A 3 -8.71 4.33 16.16
C LEU A 3 -9.51 5.31 17.02
N THR A 4 -9.20 5.41 18.30
CA THR A 4 -9.88 6.29 19.26
C THR A 4 -9.04 7.50 19.65
N GLU A 5 -7.72 7.38 19.54
CA GLU A 5 -6.79 8.48 19.83
C GLU A 5 -5.56 8.36 18.94
N LEU A 6 -5.10 9.50 18.41
CA LEU A 6 -3.84 9.64 17.70
C LEU A 6 -3.08 10.82 18.30
N THR A 7 -1.85 10.60 18.72
CA THR A 7 -0.94 11.64 19.20
C THR A 7 0.30 11.68 18.33
N LEU A 8 0.65 12.85 17.86
CA LEU A 8 1.85 13.14 17.08
C LEU A 8 2.75 14.08 17.86
N ARG A 9 4.06 13.82 17.90
CA ARG A 9 5.08 14.73 18.43
C ARG A 9 6.23 14.85 17.45
N ASP A 10 6.56 16.08 17.08
CA ASP A 10 7.58 16.42 16.09
C ASP A 10 7.52 15.56 14.79
N PHE A 11 6.29 15.23 14.36
CA PHE A 11 6.01 14.47 13.15
C PHE A 11 5.59 15.39 12.01
N ARG A 12 6.35 15.39 10.92
CA ARG A 12 6.11 16.25 9.74
C ARG A 12 6.07 17.74 10.12
N LEU A 13 4.89 18.36 9.99
CA LEU A 13 4.67 19.78 10.32
C LEU A 13 4.21 19.96 11.77
N PHE A 14 3.78 18.91 12.45
CA PHE A 14 3.17 18.99 13.76
C PHE A 14 4.23 18.95 14.88
N PRO A 15 4.40 20.04 15.69
CA PRO A 15 5.15 19.96 16.93
C PRO A 15 4.46 19.04 17.93
N GLU A 16 3.15 19.19 18.07
CA GLU A 16 2.26 18.32 18.83
C GLU A 16 0.87 18.39 18.21
N LEU A 17 0.22 17.23 18.11
CA LEU A 17 -1.17 17.11 17.71
C LEU A 17 -1.82 15.92 18.46
N VAL A 18 -2.96 16.16 19.07
CA VAL A 18 -3.80 15.10 19.65
C VAL A 18 -5.16 15.18 19.01
N VAL A 19 -5.61 14.07 18.42
CA VAL A 19 -6.95 13.93 17.82
C VAL A 19 -7.66 12.70 18.35
N ARG A 20 -8.96 12.80 18.48
CA ARG A 20 -9.84 11.71 18.94
C ARG A 20 -10.93 11.46 17.90
N PRO A 21 -10.62 10.63 16.88
CA PRO A 21 -11.59 10.27 15.86
C PRO A 21 -12.68 9.36 16.43
N ASP A 22 -13.85 9.37 15.81
CA ASP A 22 -14.91 8.40 16.14
C ASP A 22 -14.48 7.01 15.61
N PRO A 23 -14.45 5.96 16.44
CA PRO A 23 -13.95 4.63 16.05
C PRO A 23 -14.87 3.85 15.11
N SER A 24 -16.07 4.34 14.83
CA SER A 24 -17.10 3.63 14.06
C SER A 24 -17.76 4.47 12.98
N ALA A 25 -17.32 5.72 12.79
CA ALA A 25 -17.97 6.67 11.88
C ALA A 25 -16.93 7.50 11.11
N VAL A 26 -17.44 8.41 10.29
CA VAL A 26 -16.61 9.32 9.50
C VAL A 26 -16.06 10.44 10.40
N THR A 27 -14.72 10.59 10.37
CA THR A 27 -14.02 11.76 10.94
C THR A 27 -13.35 12.53 9.81
N VAL A 28 -13.55 13.83 9.78
CA VAL A 28 -12.99 14.73 8.76
C VAL A 28 -11.94 15.64 9.34
N PHE A 29 -10.80 15.71 8.68
CA PHE A 29 -9.72 16.67 8.94
C PHE A 29 -9.77 17.77 7.89
N LEU A 30 -10.19 18.97 8.32
CA LEU A 30 -10.29 20.15 7.46
C LEU A 30 -9.06 21.03 7.64
N SER A 31 -8.50 21.51 6.55
CA SER A 31 -7.54 22.62 6.55
C SER A 31 -7.17 23.04 5.12
N ALA A 32 -6.54 24.20 4.95
CA ALA A 32 -5.99 24.63 3.66
C ALA A 32 -4.92 23.67 3.13
N ASN A 33 -4.55 23.78 1.85
CA ASN A 33 -3.46 22.98 1.28
C ASN A 33 -2.12 23.32 1.95
N GLY A 34 -1.26 22.32 2.14
CA GLY A 34 0.05 22.50 2.75
C GLY A 34 0.09 22.54 4.28
N THR A 35 -1.03 22.40 4.97
CA THR A 35 -1.12 22.45 6.45
C THR A 35 -0.98 21.11 7.16
N GLY A 36 -0.65 20.03 6.45
CA GLY A 36 -0.36 18.74 7.08
C GLY A 36 -1.54 17.77 7.13
N LYS A 37 -2.67 18.01 6.43
CA LYS A 37 -3.81 17.07 6.36
C LYS A 37 -3.37 15.63 6.06
N THR A 38 -2.68 15.43 4.94
CA THR A 38 -2.12 14.14 4.53
C THR A 38 -1.19 13.55 5.59
N SER A 39 -0.48 14.39 6.37
CA SER A 39 0.43 13.89 7.42
C SER A 39 -0.30 13.22 8.59
N VAL A 40 -1.57 13.57 8.85
CA VAL A 40 -2.40 12.87 9.84
C VAL A 40 -2.72 11.46 9.36
N LEU A 41 -3.17 11.30 8.11
CA LEU A 41 -3.43 9.98 7.53
C LEU A 41 -2.14 9.17 7.36
N GLU A 42 -1.03 9.84 6.98
CA GLU A 42 0.28 9.22 6.92
C GLU A 42 0.70 8.63 8.28
N ALA A 43 0.45 9.33 9.37
CA ALA A 43 0.75 8.86 10.71
C ALA A 43 -0.05 7.59 11.06
N VAL A 44 -1.35 7.54 10.74
CA VAL A 44 -2.17 6.33 10.93
C VAL A 44 -1.64 5.17 10.08
N HIS A 45 -1.30 5.44 8.81
CA HIS A 45 -0.73 4.42 7.93
C HIS A 45 0.62 3.88 8.44
N VAL A 46 1.49 4.76 8.93
CA VAL A 46 2.80 4.35 9.45
C VAL A 46 2.66 3.51 10.73
N LEU A 47 1.67 3.80 11.58
CA LEU A 47 1.36 2.93 12.73
C LEU A 47 0.96 1.52 12.30
N ALA A 48 0.21 1.37 11.21
CA ALA A 48 -0.25 0.08 10.72
C ALA A 48 0.83 -0.73 9.99
N THR A 49 1.65 -0.05 9.19
CA THR A 49 2.55 -0.72 8.23
C THR A 49 4.03 -0.54 8.56
N GLY A 50 4.34 0.42 9.42
CA GLY A 50 5.71 0.87 9.64
C GLY A 50 6.31 1.63 8.46
N GLN A 51 5.54 1.99 7.42
CA GLN A 51 6.02 2.67 6.21
C GLN A 51 5.17 3.88 5.90
N SER A 52 5.76 4.90 5.27
CA SER A 52 5.01 6.02 4.71
C SER A 52 4.54 5.68 3.30
N PHE A 53 3.31 6.07 2.94
CA PHE A 53 2.83 6.00 1.55
C PHE A 53 3.31 7.19 0.71
N ARG A 54 3.98 8.21 1.31
CA ARG A 54 4.45 9.42 0.64
C ARG A 54 5.94 9.40 0.33
N THR A 55 6.74 8.77 1.18
CA THR A 55 8.20 8.76 1.06
C THR A 55 8.80 7.46 1.55
N PRO A 56 9.81 6.91 0.87
CA PRO A 56 10.58 5.78 1.38
C PRO A 56 11.53 6.19 2.51
N THR A 57 11.80 7.49 2.68
CA THR A 57 12.82 8.03 3.57
C THR A 57 12.25 8.35 4.95
N ALA A 58 12.63 7.58 5.96
CA ALA A 58 12.11 7.73 7.33
C ALA A 58 12.45 9.11 7.95
N SER A 59 13.58 9.74 7.59
CA SER A 59 13.96 11.06 8.08
C SER A 59 13.00 12.18 7.67
N ASP A 60 12.28 11.99 6.55
CA ASP A 60 11.33 13.00 6.07
C ASP A 60 10.08 13.10 6.95
N MET A 61 9.80 12.08 7.74
CA MET A 61 8.69 12.05 8.70
C MET A 61 9.04 12.80 9.99
N VAL A 62 10.33 12.97 10.30
CA VAL A 62 10.79 13.76 11.47
C VAL A 62 10.72 15.23 11.13
N ARG A 63 10.12 16.04 12.03
CA ARG A 63 9.99 17.48 11.86
C ARG A 63 11.35 18.14 11.61
N ALA A 64 11.37 19.18 10.78
CA ALA A 64 12.59 19.91 10.46
C ALA A 64 13.29 20.42 11.74
N ARG A 65 14.62 20.26 11.79
CA ARG A 65 15.46 20.63 12.94
C ARG A 65 15.19 19.85 14.23
N ARG A 66 14.53 18.69 14.14
CA ARG A 66 14.33 17.76 15.25
C ARG A 66 15.02 16.44 14.93
N ASP A 67 15.40 15.72 15.97
CA ASP A 67 16.05 14.42 15.84
C ASP A 67 15.15 13.27 16.25
N LEU A 68 13.99 13.56 16.86
CA LEU A 68 13.02 12.59 17.34
C LEU A 68 11.65 12.96 16.82
N ALA A 69 10.88 11.95 16.39
CA ALA A 69 9.45 12.06 16.18
C ALA A 69 8.74 10.85 16.79
N GLU A 70 7.57 11.08 17.36
CA GLU A 70 6.76 10.04 17.97
C GLU A 70 5.34 10.07 17.40
N VAL A 71 4.80 8.87 17.15
CA VAL A 71 3.40 8.67 16.78
C VAL A 71 2.85 7.60 17.71
N HIS A 72 1.77 7.94 18.40
CA HIS A 72 1.06 7.07 19.30
C HIS A 72 -0.38 6.92 18.86
N GLY A 73 -0.89 5.69 18.77
CA GLY A 73 -2.26 5.37 18.42
C GLY A 73 -2.90 4.44 19.43
N VAL A 74 -4.16 4.71 19.77
CA VAL A 74 -4.99 3.85 20.59
C VAL A 74 -6.18 3.37 19.77
N LEU A 75 -6.34 2.05 19.69
CA LEU A 75 -7.40 1.40 18.95
C LEU A 75 -8.33 0.63 19.90
N LEU A 76 -9.60 0.56 19.51
CA LEU A 76 -10.57 -0.37 20.10
C LEU A 76 -10.82 -1.53 19.15
N GLN A 77 -10.62 -2.76 19.64
CA GLN A 77 -10.91 -4.00 18.94
C GLN A 77 -11.90 -4.82 19.77
N GLY A 78 -13.18 -4.62 19.53
CA GLY A 78 -14.22 -5.03 20.48
C GLY A 78 -14.04 -4.27 21.81
N GLU A 79 -13.92 -4.99 22.92
CA GLU A 79 -13.64 -4.41 24.23
C GLU A 79 -12.14 -4.26 24.54
N ARG A 80 -11.26 -4.76 23.64
CA ARG A 80 -9.82 -4.70 23.86
C ARG A 80 -9.26 -3.36 23.35
N ARG A 81 -8.40 -2.76 24.18
CA ARG A 81 -7.61 -1.60 23.81
C ARG A 81 -6.24 -2.07 23.32
N VAL A 82 -5.89 -1.67 22.11
CA VAL A 82 -4.57 -1.94 21.51
C VAL A 82 -3.85 -0.60 21.34
N GLN A 83 -2.64 -0.54 21.84
CA GLN A 83 -1.77 0.62 21.73
C GLN A 83 -0.68 0.32 20.71
N VAL A 84 -0.45 1.24 19.78
CA VAL A 84 0.65 1.15 18.81
C VAL A 84 1.50 2.42 18.91
N ASP A 85 2.80 2.24 19.08
CA ASP A 85 3.76 3.33 19.22
C ASP A 85 4.82 3.24 18.11
N LEU A 86 5.13 4.37 17.51
CA LEU A 86 6.25 4.54 16.60
C LEU A 86 7.17 5.63 17.14
N THR A 87 8.47 5.32 17.22
CA THR A 87 9.52 6.30 17.48
C THR A 87 10.49 6.32 16.30
N LEU A 88 10.74 7.50 15.76
CA LEU A 88 11.73 7.76 14.72
C LEU A 88 12.86 8.58 15.33
N THR A 89 14.09 8.07 15.27
CA THR A 89 15.28 8.80 15.77
C THR A 89 16.24 9.04 14.61
N ARG A 90 16.50 10.29 14.28
CA ARG A 90 17.43 10.70 13.24
C ARG A 90 18.86 10.46 13.74
N GLY A 91 19.55 9.53 13.10
CA GLY A 91 20.97 9.29 13.35
C GLY A 91 21.87 9.89 12.27
N VAL A 92 23.18 9.88 12.52
CA VAL A 92 24.20 10.44 11.58
C VAL A 92 24.18 9.75 10.22
N ARG A 93 23.97 8.42 10.19
CA ARG A 93 23.98 7.62 8.94
C ARG A 93 22.59 7.25 8.45
N ALA A 94 21.66 7.03 9.35
CA ALA A 94 20.29 6.61 9.02
C ALA A 94 19.33 6.95 10.16
N THR A 95 18.06 7.13 9.83
CA THR A 95 16.98 7.25 10.81
C THR A 95 16.58 5.86 11.29
N THR A 96 16.65 5.62 12.59
CA THR A 96 16.17 4.37 13.20
C THR A 96 14.67 4.45 13.46
N LYS A 97 14.02 3.30 13.34
CA LYS A 97 12.58 3.14 13.55
C LYS A 97 12.34 2.07 14.61
N ARG A 98 11.61 2.44 15.66
CA ARG A 98 11.17 1.53 16.70
C ARG A 98 9.66 1.52 16.75
N MET A 99 9.06 0.34 16.62
CA MET A 99 7.63 0.13 16.75
C MET A 99 7.32 -0.80 17.91
N LEU A 100 6.23 -0.50 18.63
CA LEU A 100 5.73 -1.31 19.73
C LEU A 100 4.21 -1.48 19.57
N VAL A 101 3.74 -2.67 19.90
CA VAL A 101 2.31 -2.98 20.07
C VAL A 101 2.13 -3.42 21.52
N ASN A 102 1.32 -2.68 22.27
CA ASN A 102 1.14 -2.88 23.72
C ASN A 102 2.48 -2.94 24.49
N GLY A 103 3.42 -2.05 24.13
CA GLY A 103 4.74 -1.95 24.75
C GLY A 103 5.76 -2.99 24.30
N GLN A 104 5.39 -3.94 23.44
CA GLN A 104 6.26 -5.01 22.95
C GLN A 104 6.59 -4.85 21.47
N ARG A 105 7.80 -5.25 21.06
CA ARG A 105 8.14 -5.29 19.64
C ARG A 105 7.28 -6.33 18.92
N PRO A 106 6.61 -5.98 17.80
CA PRO A 106 5.90 -6.97 17.00
C PRO A 106 6.88 -8.03 16.47
N ARG A 107 6.47 -9.28 16.49
CA ARG A 107 7.32 -10.42 16.07
C ARG A 107 7.62 -10.39 14.57
N SER A 108 6.75 -9.81 13.77
CA SER A 108 6.86 -9.70 12.31
C SER A 108 6.07 -8.49 11.81
N ARG A 109 6.24 -8.14 10.53
CA ARG A 109 5.37 -7.17 9.84
C ARG A 109 3.93 -7.65 9.80
N ALA A 110 3.70 -8.94 9.63
CA ALA A 110 2.37 -9.55 9.68
C ALA A 110 1.67 -9.24 11.00
N ALA A 111 2.35 -9.39 12.15
CA ALA A 111 1.78 -9.08 13.45
C ALA A 111 1.42 -7.59 13.62
N LEU A 112 2.14 -6.69 12.95
CA LEU A 112 1.82 -5.27 12.93
C LEU A 112 0.59 -4.97 12.06
N ALA A 113 0.57 -5.48 10.83
CA ALA A 113 -0.56 -5.35 9.91
C ALA A 113 -1.84 -5.99 10.48
N ASP A 114 -1.69 -7.01 11.30
CA ASP A 114 -2.80 -7.65 12.00
C ASP A 114 -3.41 -6.78 13.11
N ALA A 115 -2.57 -5.98 13.76
CA ALA A 115 -3.01 -5.08 14.82
C ALA A 115 -3.86 -3.91 14.31
N LEU A 116 -3.64 -3.45 13.05
CA LEU A 116 -4.32 -2.30 12.48
C LEU A 116 -4.56 -2.47 10.97
N PRO A 117 -5.58 -3.24 10.55
CA PRO A 117 -5.95 -3.32 9.15
C PRO A 117 -6.51 -1.99 8.64
N LEU A 118 -5.99 -1.53 7.51
CA LEU A 118 -6.43 -0.29 6.89
C LEU A 118 -6.32 -0.34 5.36
N THR A 119 -7.08 0.55 4.72
CA THR A 119 -6.98 0.80 3.27
C THR A 119 -6.79 2.29 3.04
N VAL A 120 -5.90 2.65 2.13
CA VAL A 120 -5.57 4.06 1.83
C VAL A 120 -5.96 4.41 0.39
N PHE A 121 -6.64 5.54 0.27
CA PHE A 121 -6.89 6.23 -0.99
C PHE A 121 -6.13 7.54 -0.99
N THR A 122 -5.30 7.74 -2.00
CA THR A 122 -4.58 8.99 -2.22
C THR A 122 -4.77 9.45 -3.66
N PRO A 123 -4.57 10.72 -3.98
CA PRO A 123 -4.62 11.22 -5.37
C PRO A 123 -3.69 10.44 -6.30
N GLU A 124 -2.51 10.05 -5.82
CA GLU A 124 -1.55 9.22 -6.57
C GLU A 124 -2.05 7.79 -6.81
N GLY A 125 -3.13 7.38 -6.15
CA GLY A 125 -3.75 6.05 -6.34
C GLY A 125 -4.10 5.73 -7.77
N VAL A 126 -4.32 6.75 -8.63
CA VAL A 126 -4.57 6.58 -10.07
C VAL A 126 -3.38 5.98 -10.82
N GLU A 127 -2.17 6.05 -10.26
CA GLU A 127 -0.96 5.45 -10.86
C GLU A 127 -1.04 3.91 -10.94
N VAL A 128 -1.92 3.26 -10.19
CA VAL A 128 -2.19 1.83 -10.37
C VAL A 128 -2.77 1.53 -11.76
N VAL A 129 -3.51 2.46 -12.36
CA VAL A 129 -4.09 2.31 -13.69
C VAL A 129 -3.16 2.84 -14.77
N ARG A 130 -2.70 4.10 -14.65
CA ARG A 130 -1.95 4.80 -15.72
C ARG A 130 -0.43 4.71 -15.58
N GLY A 131 0.07 4.42 -14.39
CA GLY A 131 1.49 4.46 -14.06
C GLY A 131 2.30 3.30 -14.61
N ALA A 132 3.55 3.24 -14.18
CA ALA A 132 4.48 2.18 -14.54
C ALA A 132 4.15 0.86 -13.81
N PRO A 133 4.63 -0.30 -14.30
CA PRO A 133 4.36 -1.62 -13.72
C PRO A 133 4.64 -1.75 -12.21
N GLU A 134 5.61 -0.99 -11.69
CA GLU A 134 5.93 -0.99 -10.25
C GLU A 134 4.79 -0.54 -9.36
N HIS A 135 3.93 0.40 -9.80
CA HIS A 135 2.75 0.81 -9.05
C HIS A 135 1.74 -0.34 -8.92
N ARG A 136 1.54 -1.11 -9.99
CA ARG A 136 0.65 -2.27 -9.99
C ARG A 136 1.19 -3.43 -9.16
N ARG A 137 2.51 -3.71 -9.27
CA ARG A 137 3.17 -4.70 -8.40
C ARG A 137 3.09 -4.31 -6.92
N SER A 138 3.31 -3.04 -6.61
CA SER A 138 3.18 -2.51 -5.25
C SER A 138 1.76 -2.66 -4.73
N PHE A 139 0.76 -2.30 -5.54
CA PHE A 139 -0.65 -2.49 -5.22
C PHE A 139 -0.97 -3.96 -4.88
N LEU A 140 -0.56 -4.91 -5.74
CA LEU A 140 -0.77 -6.34 -5.50
C LEU A 140 -0.09 -6.82 -4.21
N THR A 141 1.16 -6.41 -3.99
CA THR A 141 1.92 -6.80 -2.80
C THR A 141 1.25 -6.26 -1.53
N THR A 142 0.81 -5.00 -1.55
CA THR A 142 0.08 -4.40 -0.41
C THR A 142 -1.23 -5.15 -0.18
N LEU A 143 -2.04 -5.35 -1.22
CA LEU A 143 -3.33 -6.04 -1.10
C LEU A 143 -3.20 -7.45 -0.55
N MET A 144 -2.24 -8.24 -1.06
CA MET A 144 -1.96 -9.59 -0.55
C MET A 144 -1.62 -9.56 0.95
N THR A 145 -0.75 -8.65 1.36
CA THR A 145 -0.32 -8.53 2.76
C THR A 145 -1.46 -8.02 3.66
N ASP A 146 -2.31 -7.14 3.17
CA ASP A 146 -3.46 -6.63 3.91
C ASP A 146 -4.55 -7.70 4.06
N GLU A 147 -4.78 -8.50 3.01
CA GLU A 147 -5.73 -9.62 3.02
C GLU A 147 -5.25 -10.76 3.93
N ASP A 148 -3.99 -11.17 3.77
CA ASP A 148 -3.36 -12.21 4.57
C ASP A 148 -1.93 -11.81 4.93
N PRO A 149 -1.69 -11.33 6.18
CA PRO A 149 -0.38 -10.89 6.62
C PRO A 149 0.74 -11.94 6.48
N LEU A 150 0.42 -13.23 6.46
CA LEU A 150 1.41 -14.30 6.28
C LEU A 150 2.03 -14.30 4.87
N THR A 151 1.33 -13.73 3.88
CA THR A 151 1.89 -13.60 2.52
C THR A 151 3.11 -12.67 2.44
N SER A 152 3.29 -11.79 3.44
CA SER A 152 4.49 -10.96 3.56
C SER A 152 5.77 -11.79 3.62
N GLU A 153 5.73 -13.00 4.22
CA GLU A 153 6.89 -13.89 4.30
C GLU A 153 7.32 -14.41 2.92
N ALA A 154 6.36 -14.72 2.04
CA ALA A 154 6.68 -15.14 0.67
C ALA A 154 7.34 -14.00 -0.12
N VAL A 155 6.84 -12.75 0.03
CA VAL A 155 7.45 -11.57 -0.58
C VAL A 155 8.88 -11.34 -0.05
N GLU A 156 9.10 -11.51 1.25
CA GLU A 156 10.40 -11.34 1.89
C GLU A 156 11.39 -12.44 1.44
N ARG A 157 10.96 -13.72 1.36
CA ARG A 157 11.79 -14.82 0.87
C ARG A 157 12.24 -14.56 -0.56
N TYR A 158 11.28 -14.30 -1.47
CA TYR A 158 11.58 -13.98 -2.86
C TYR A 158 12.56 -12.79 -2.98
N THR A 159 12.31 -11.70 -2.25
CA THR A 159 13.16 -10.50 -2.29
C THR A 159 14.57 -10.78 -1.79
N ARG A 160 14.72 -11.60 -0.77
CA ARG A 160 16.02 -12.02 -0.22
C ARG A 160 16.82 -12.82 -1.25
N VAL A 161 16.19 -13.84 -1.84
CA VAL A 161 16.85 -14.69 -2.87
C VAL A 161 17.24 -13.86 -4.09
N LEU A 162 16.34 -12.99 -4.57
CA LEU A 162 16.64 -12.06 -5.67
C LEU A 162 17.83 -11.14 -5.35
N THR A 163 17.91 -10.66 -4.12
CA THR A 163 19.00 -9.78 -3.67
C THR A 163 20.34 -10.53 -3.67
N GLN A 164 20.38 -11.77 -3.19
CA GLN A 164 21.58 -12.61 -3.16
C GLN A 164 22.02 -12.96 -4.59
N ARG A 165 21.08 -13.43 -5.44
CA ARG A 165 21.40 -13.71 -6.84
C ARG A 165 21.95 -12.47 -7.56
N ASN A 166 21.34 -11.31 -7.37
CA ASN A 166 21.82 -10.06 -7.97
C ASN A 166 23.19 -9.61 -7.40
N ALA A 167 23.49 -9.89 -6.13
CA ALA A 167 24.80 -9.63 -5.55
C ALA A 167 25.88 -10.51 -6.19
N LEU A 168 25.59 -11.80 -6.38
CA LEU A 168 26.47 -12.72 -7.10
C LEU A 168 26.68 -12.26 -8.54
N LEU A 169 25.61 -11.97 -9.30
CA LEU A 169 25.71 -11.51 -10.69
C LEU A 169 26.61 -10.28 -10.84
N ARG A 170 26.48 -9.29 -9.93
CA ARG A 170 27.37 -8.10 -9.92
C ARG A 170 28.83 -8.47 -9.65
N SER A 171 29.10 -9.43 -8.78
CA SER A 171 30.49 -9.87 -8.50
C SER A 171 31.14 -10.57 -9.68
N LEU A 172 30.37 -11.14 -10.59
CA LEU A 172 30.82 -11.87 -11.77
C LEU A 172 31.19 -10.94 -12.94
N GLU A 173 30.56 -9.77 -13.06
CA GLU A 173 30.84 -8.71 -14.08
C GLU A 173 31.11 -9.26 -15.50
N GLY A 174 30.34 -10.24 -15.95
CA GLY A 174 30.56 -10.88 -17.28
C GLY A 174 31.78 -11.78 -17.42
N ARG A 175 32.55 -12.02 -16.34
CA ARG A 175 33.73 -12.90 -16.36
C ARG A 175 33.34 -14.37 -16.56
N ALA A 176 34.31 -15.17 -17.02
CA ALA A 176 34.12 -16.61 -17.07
C ALA A 176 33.90 -17.18 -15.64
N LEU A 177 32.89 -18.05 -15.50
CA LEU A 177 32.55 -18.66 -14.21
C LEU A 177 33.55 -19.79 -13.87
N SER A 178 34.02 -19.79 -12.63
CA SER A 178 34.59 -21.00 -12.05
C SER A 178 33.52 -22.05 -11.81
N ALA A 179 33.89 -23.32 -11.62
CA ALA A 179 32.93 -24.38 -11.32
C ALA A 179 32.07 -24.06 -10.05
N ASN A 180 32.71 -23.52 -9.01
CA ASN A 180 32.03 -23.16 -7.77
C ASN A 180 31.04 -22.00 -7.98
N GLN A 181 31.39 -20.96 -8.75
CA GLN A 181 30.51 -19.84 -9.05
C GLN A 181 29.33 -20.28 -9.91
N ARG A 182 29.54 -21.25 -10.82
CA ARG A 182 28.43 -21.81 -11.60
C ARG A 182 27.46 -22.56 -10.70
N ALA A 183 27.97 -23.44 -9.83
CA ALA A 183 27.12 -24.17 -8.88
C ALA A 183 26.34 -23.22 -7.93
N GLU A 184 27.00 -22.17 -7.42
CA GLU A 184 26.36 -21.18 -6.58
C GLU A 184 25.25 -20.42 -7.32
N LEU A 185 25.49 -20.01 -8.58
CA LEU A 185 24.49 -19.33 -9.40
C LEU A 185 23.29 -20.23 -9.72
N GLU A 186 23.53 -21.52 -9.96
CA GLU A 186 22.50 -22.54 -10.19
C GLU A 186 21.59 -22.69 -8.96
N VAL A 187 22.16 -22.82 -7.76
CA VAL A 187 21.39 -22.88 -6.51
C VAL A 187 20.50 -21.65 -6.32
N TRP A 188 21.05 -20.44 -6.47
CA TRP A 188 20.26 -19.23 -6.36
C TRP A 188 19.20 -19.10 -7.46
N THR A 189 19.45 -19.66 -8.65
CA THR A 189 18.49 -19.65 -9.77
C THR A 189 17.31 -20.58 -9.48
N GLU A 190 17.56 -21.80 -8.99
CA GLU A 190 16.54 -22.76 -8.60
C GLU A 190 15.68 -22.22 -7.45
N GLU A 191 16.31 -21.67 -6.40
CA GLU A 191 15.61 -21.11 -5.26
C GLU A 191 14.78 -19.89 -5.65
N LEU A 192 15.30 -19.01 -6.54
CA LEU A 192 14.57 -17.88 -7.06
C LEU A 192 13.33 -18.31 -7.87
N ALA A 193 13.46 -19.39 -8.66
CA ALA A 193 12.35 -19.92 -9.43
C ALA A 193 11.27 -20.51 -8.53
N LEU A 194 11.65 -21.25 -7.49
CA LEU A 194 10.73 -21.81 -6.50
C LEU A 194 9.92 -20.71 -5.80
N GLU A 195 10.60 -19.75 -5.17
CA GLU A 195 9.94 -18.66 -4.45
C GLU A 195 9.20 -17.71 -5.41
N GLY A 196 9.71 -17.54 -6.63
CA GLY A 196 9.06 -16.73 -7.66
C GLY A 196 7.75 -17.33 -8.14
N THR A 197 7.70 -18.64 -8.38
CA THR A 197 6.48 -19.34 -8.78
C THR A 197 5.43 -19.26 -7.67
N ALA A 198 5.80 -19.52 -6.43
CA ALA A 198 4.90 -19.40 -5.29
C ALA A 198 4.32 -17.98 -5.16
N LEU A 199 5.13 -16.93 -5.38
CA LEU A 199 4.66 -15.55 -5.36
C LEU A 199 3.68 -15.24 -6.49
N VAL A 200 3.90 -15.79 -7.70
CA VAL A 200 2.97 -15.64 -8.83
C VAL A 200 1.64 -16.29 -8.54
N ASP A 201 1.64 -17.48 -7.97
CA ASP A 201 0.41 -18.20 -7.63
C ASP A 201 -0.43 -17.42 -6.60
N LEU A 202 0.20 -16.86 -5.56
CA LEU A 202 -0.47 -15.98 -4.61
C LEU A 202 -1.07 -14.74 -5.28
N ARG A 203 -0.35 -14.11 -6.23
CA ARG A 203 -0.86 -12.95 -6.98
C ARG A 203 -2.06 -13.30 -7.85
N ARG A 204 -2.01 -14.42 -8.56
CA ARG A 204 -3.13 -14.92 -9.38
C ARG A 204 -4.36 -15.22 -8.54
N ASP A 205 -4.16 -15.84 -7.41
CA ASP A 205 -5.21 -16.14 -6.44
C ASP A 205 -5.94 -14.90 -5.93
N VAL A 206 -5.19 -13.87 -5.53
CA VAL A 206 -5.76 -12.59 -5.11
C VAL A 206 -6.52 -11.93 -6.26
N LEU A 207 -5.97 -11.92 -7.48
CA LEU A 207 -6.62 -11.32 -8.64
C LEU A 207 -7.92 -12.04 -9.02
N ALA A 208 -7.98 -13.36 -8.89
CA ALA A 208 -9.20 -14.13 -9.15
C ALA A 208 -10.34 -13.75 -8.20
N ARG A 209 -10.02 -13.46 -6.92
CA ARG A 209 -11.00 -12.98 -5.94
C ARG A 209 -11.32 -11.50 -6.10
N LEU A 210 -10.35 -10.69 -6.49
CA LEU A 210 -10.49 -9.25 -6.64
C LEU A 210 -11.35 -8.85 -7.87
N GLY A 211 -11.17 -9.55 -8.99
CA GLY A 211 -11.79 -9.20 -10.28
C GLY A 211 -13.30 -8.94 -10.24
N PRO A 212 -14.13 -9.85 -9.69
CA PRO A 212 -15.57 -9.62 -9.55
C PRO A 212 -15.90 -8.39 -8.71
N LEU A 213 -15.17 -8.14 -7.62
CA LEU A 213 -15.38 -7.00 -6.73
C LEU A 213 -15.01 -5.68 -7.39
N VAL A 214 -14.00 -5.67 -8.25
CA VAL A 214 -13.62 -4.46 -9.00
C VAL A 214 -14.68 -4.10 -10.02
N THR A 215 -15.24 -5.08 -10.72
CA THR A 215 -16.35 -4.85 -11.67
C THR A 215 -17.56 -4.26 -10.96
N GLU A 216 -17.99 -4.86 -9.86
CA GLU A 216 -19.10 -4.35 -9.03
C GLU A 216 -18.83 -2.92 -8.52
N SER A 217 -17.63 -2.68 -8.00
CA SER A 217 -17.24 -1.35 -7.49
C SER A 217 -17.18 -0.31 -8.61
N TYR A 218 -16.70 -0.68 -9.81
CA TYR A 218 -16.65 0.21 -10.95
C TYR A 218 -18.06 0.58 -11.43
N GLU A 219 -18.94 -0.38 -11.59
CA GLU A 219 -20.35 -0.15 -11.95
C GLU A 219 -21.05 0.76 -10.94
N GLY A 220 -20.80 0.54 -9.66
CA GLY A 220 -21.27 1.40 -8.59
C GLY A 220 -20.82 2.85 -8.75
N LEU A 221 -19.56 3.09 -9.05
CA LEU A 221 -18.96 4.44 -9.19
C LEU A 221 -19.26 5.10 -10.53
N ALA A 222 -19.20 4.34 -11.62
CA ALA A 222 -19.36 4.86 -12.98
C ALA A 222 -20.83 4.96 -13.42
N GLY A 223 -21.76 4.22 -12.77
CA GLY A 223 -23.18 4.17 -13.11
C GLY A 223 -23.48 3.46 -14.41
N GLU A 224 -22.52 2.79 -14.99
CA GLU A 224 -22.63 1.99 -16.20
C GLU A 224 -22.00 0.63 -16.03
N ALA A 225 -22.63 -0.41 -16.58
CA ALA A 225 -22.14 -1.76 -16.55
C ALA A 225 -21.03 -1.95 -17.60
N ARG A 226 -19.79 -1.98 -17.15
CA ARG A 226 -18.61 -2.28 -17.98
C ARG A 226 -17.70 -3.26 -17.26
N ALA A 227 -17.44 -4.38 -17.91
CA ALA A 227 -16.56 -5.41 -17.34
C ALA A 227 -15.15 -4.87 -17.12
N VAL A 228 -14.60 -5.14 -15.94
CA VAL A 228 -13.20 -4.89 -15.62
C VAL A 228 -12.46 -6.22 -15.60
N GLU A 229 -11.41 -6.35 -16.40
CA GLU A 229 -10.57 -7.54 -16.44
C GLU A 229 -9.21 -7.22 -15.83
N LEU A 230 -8.74 -8.08 -14.94
CA LEU A 230 -7.44 -8.03 -14.29
C LEU A 230 -6.60 -9.21 -14.79
N ILE A 231 -5.62 -8.96 -15.65
CA ILE A 231 -4.81 -9.98 -16.29
C ILE A 231 -3.38 -9.89 -15.77
N TYR A 232 -2.92 -10.95 -15.13
CA TYR A 232 -1.53 -11.04 -14.67
C TYR A 232 -0.63 -11.49 -15.82
N GLU A 233 0.30 -10.64 -16.22
CA GLU A 233 1.26 -10.87 -17.30
C GLU A 233 2.63 -11.18 -16.72
N THR A 234 3.10 -12.42 -16.93
CA THR A 234 4.46 -12.82 -16.56
C THR A 234 5.47 -12.29 -17.57
N SER A 235 6.68 -12.00 -17.11
CA SER A 235 7.82 -11.63 -17.97
C SER A 235 8.43 -12.84 -18.69
N TRP A 236 7.81 -14.00 -18.62
CA TRP A 236 8.20 -15.26 -19.26
C TRP A 236 6.98 -16.04 -19.74
N THR A 237 7.19 -16.96 -20.71
CA THR A 237 6.14 -17.76 -21.34
C THR A 237 6.26 -19.27 -21.03
N GLU A 238 7.43 -19.74 -20.68
CA GLU A 238 7.76 -21.08 -20.20
C GLU A 238 7.85 -21.14 -18.66
N GLY A 239 8.38 -22.22 -18.10
CA GLY A 239 8.68 -22.30 -16.66
C GLY A 239 9.71 -21.25 -16.24
N LEU A 240 9.62 -20.76 -14.99
CA LEU A 240 10.51 -19.70 -14.50
C LEU A 240 11.98 -20.16 -14.43
N VAL A 241 12.23 -21.46 -14.16
CA VAL A 241 13.58 -22.04 -14.16
C VAL A 241 14.22 -21.91 -15.55
N GLU A 242 13.50 -22.32 -16.58
CA GLU A 242 13.94 -22.30 -17.98
C GLU A 242 14.15 -20.85 -18.45
N ALA A 243 13.25 -19.95 -18.05
CA ALA A 243 13.38 -18.53 -18.40
C ALA A 243 14.61 -17.89 -17.75
N LEU A 244 14.88 -18.19 -16.48
CA LEU A 244 16.07 -17.71 -15.77
C LEU A 244 17.37 -18.29 -16.35
N ALA A 245 17.37 -19.56 -16.72
CA ALA A 245 18.52 -20.22 -17.37
C ALA A 245 18.82 -19.57 -18.73
N ARG A 246 17.79 -19.31 -19.54
CA ARG A 246 17.94 -18.62 -20.83
C ARG A 246 18.45 -17.19 -20.67
N ALA A 247 18.01 -16.48 -19.63
CA ALA A 247 18.41 -15.10 -19.36
C ALA A 247 19.81 -14.99 -18.71
N GLU A 248 20.45 -16.12 -18.29
CA GLU A 248 21.69 -16.12 -17.49
C GLU A 248 22.79 -15.26 -18.11
N HIS A 249 23.03 -15.40 -19.41
CA HIS A 249 24.11 -14.65 -20.10
C HIS A 249 23.87 -13.14 -19.98
N ASP A 250 22.66 -12.68 -20.25
CA ASP A 250 22.27 -11.27 -20.20
C ASP A 250 22.26 -10.75 -18.76
N ASP A 251 21.80 -11.56 -17.81
CA ASP A 251 21.77 -11.25 -16.38
C ASP A 251 23.19 -11.01 -15.85
N ARG A 252 24.13 -11.85 -16.25
CA ARG A 252 25.57 -11.71 -15.90
C ARG A 252 26.18 -10.46 -16.49
N TYR A 253 25.87 -10.16 -17.75
CA TYR A 253 26.34 -8.94 -18.42
C TYR A 253 25.79 -7.67 -17.76
N ARG A 254 24.51 -7.69 -17.35
CA ARG A 254 23.82 -6.55 -16.73
C ARG A 254 24.01 -6.47 -15.20
N GLY A 255 24.57 -7.50 -14.57
CA GLY A 255 24.70 -7.61 -13.12
C GLY A 255 23.37 -7.68 -12.37
N ARG A 256 22.28 -8.10 -13.03
CA ARG A 256 20.94 -8.14 -12.44
C ARG A 256 20.02 -9.13 -13.14
N THR A 257 19.08 -9.69 -12.39
CA THR A 257 18.03 -10.59 -12.89
C THR A 257 17.04 -9.84 -13.76
N GLY A 258 16.83 -10.30 -15.00
CA GLY A 258 15.95 -9.70 -16.01
C GLY A 258 14.55 -10.28 -16.05
N VAL A 259 14.31 -11.46 -15.47
CA VAL A 259 13.06 -12.23 -15.57
C VAL A 259 12.56 -12.59 -14.17
N GLY A 260 11.25 -12.62 -13.98
CA GLY A 260 10.60 -13.04 -12.73
C GLY A 260 9.57 -12.06 -12.19
N PRO A 261 8.90 -12.38 -11.06
CA PRO A 261 7.79 -11.60 -10.49
C PRO A 261 8.08 -10.11 -10.25
N HIS A 262 9.34 -9.72 -10.12
CA HIS A 262 9.77 -8.32 -10.00
C HIS A 262 9.75 -7.56 -11.35
N ARG A 263 9.51 -8.27 -12.48
CA ARG A 263 9.39 -7.73 -13.84
C ARG A 263 8.01 -7.86 -14.43
N ASP A 264 7.15 -8.65 -13.80
CA ASP A 264 5.79 -8.88 -14.27
C ASP A 264 4.91 -7.64 -14.19
N ASP A 265 3.76 -7.71 -14.87
CA ASP A 265 2.78 -6.63 -14.86
C ASP A 265 1.37 -7.14 -14.58
N LEU A 266 0.48 -6.21 -14.27
CA LEU A 266 -0.95 -6.38 -14.18
C LEU A 266 -1.61 -5.52 -15.27
N LEU A 267 -2.17 -6.13 -16.27
CA LEU A 267 -2.98 -5.43 -17.27
C LEU A 267 -4.40 -5.25 -16.73
N VAL A 268 -4.86 -4.00 -16.70
CA VAL A 268 -6.24 -3.64 -16.35
C VAL A 268 -6.98 -3.28 -17.64
N ARG A 269 -8.04 -4.01 -17.96
CA ARG A 269 -8.91 -3.70 -19.10
C ARG A 269 -10.27 -3.22 -18.62
N LEU A 270 -10.85 -2.31 -19.37
CA LEU A 270 -12.20 -1.79 -19.18
C LEU A 270 -13.00 -1.96 -20.47
N GLY A 271 -14.05 -2.80 -20.42
CA GLY A 271 -14.85 -3.10 -21.62
C GLY A 271 -14.00 -3.72 -22.75
N GLY A 272 -13.02 -4.57 -22.41
CA GLY A 272 -12.12 -5.23 -23.37
C GLY A 272 -10.92 -4.39 -23.82
N HIS A 273 -10.82 -3.09 -23.44
CA HIS A 273 -9.76 -2.18 -23.86
C HIS A 273 -8.73 -1.93 -22.75
N ASP A 274 -7.45 -1.75 -23.10
CA ASP A 274 -6.39 -1.39 -22.15
C ASP A 274 -6.71 -0.03 -21.49
N ALA A 275 -7.04 -0.08 -20.19
CA ALA A 275 -7.45 1.10 -19.44
C ALA A 275 -6.33 2.18 -19.35
N ARG A 276 -5.07 1.77 -19.34
CA ARG A 276 -3.93 2.70 -19.30
C ARG A 276 -3.89 3.60 -20.54
N ARG A 277 -4.21 3.05 -21.71
CA ARG A 277 -4.05 3.72 -23.02
C ARG A 277 -5.33 4.33 -23.55
N GLN A 278 -6.47 3.72 -23.24
CA GLN A 278 -7.73 3.97 -23.94
C GLN A 278 -8.84 4.53 -23.03
N ALA A 279 -8.72 4.37 -21.70
CA ALA A 279 -9.68 4.97 -20.79
C ALA A 279 -9.45 6.47 -20.61
N SER A 280 -10.52 7.23 -20.54
CA SER A 280 -10.49 8.66 -20.19
C SER A 280 -9.95 8.87 -18.77
N GLN A 281 -9.54 10.10 -18.46
CA GLN A 281 -9.04 10.42 -17.11
C GLN A 281 -10.09 10.13 -16.01
N GLY A 282 -11.37 10.41 -16.29
CA GLY A 282 -12.46 10.11 -15.36
C GLY A 282 -12.66 8.61 -15.15
N GLU A 283 -12.58 7.80 -16.20
CA GLU A 283 -12.63 6.34 -16.11
C GLU A 283 -11.43 5.77 -15.36
N GLN A 284 -10.23 6.28 -15.62
CA GLN A 284 -9.01 5.85 -14.90
C GLN A 284 -9.10 6.14 -13.40
N ARG A 285 -9.66 7.29 -13.01
CA ARG A 285 -9.92 7.64 -11.60
C ARG A 285 -10.97 6.72 -10.99
N SER A 286 -12.09 6.48 -11.69
CA SER A 286 -13.13 5.55 -11.23
C SER A 286 -12.59 4.12 -11.08
N LEU A 287 -11.72 3.65 -11.99
CA LEU A 287 -11.05 2.35 -11.90
C LEU A 287 -10.08 2.29 -10.70
N ALA A 288 -9.30 3.33 -10.46
CA ALA A 288 -8.39 3.38 -9.32
C ALA A 288 -9.16 3.32 -7.98
N LEU A 289 -10.26 4.05 -7.88
CA LEU A 289 -11.16 3.98 -6.72
C LEU A 289 -11.82 2.60 -6.60
N ALA A 290 -12.30 2.02 -7.70
CA ALA A 290 -12.91 0.70 -7.72
C ALA A 290 -11.93 -0.39 -7.26
N LEU A 291 -10.67 -0.36 -7.73
CA LEU A 291 -9.62 -1.27 -7.27
C LEU A 291 -9.37 -1.18 -5.76
N ARG A 292 -9.41 0.03 -5.20
CA ARG A 292 -9.22 0.25 -3.75
C ARG A 292 -10.42 -0.19 -2.93
N LEU A 293 -11.65 0.16 -3.35
CA LEU A 293 -12.89 -0.29 -2.69
C LEU A 293 -13.00 -1.82 -2.71
N ALA A 294 -12.76 -2.42 -3.88
CA ALA A 294 -12.73 -3.87 -4.02
C ALA A 294 -11.65 -4.51 -3.13
N GLY A 295 -10.46 -3.91 -3.06
CA GLY A 295 -9.40 -4.36 -2.17
C GLY A 295 -9.80 -4.27 -0.69
N HIS A 296 -10.45 -3.17 -0.29
CA HIS A 296 -10.99 -3.00 1.07
C HIS A 296 -12.00 -4.11 1.40
N GLU A 297 -12.96 -4.35 0.50
CA GLU A 297 -13.98 -5.40 0.67
C GLU A 297 -13.35 -6.80 0.71
N LEU A 298 -12.33 -7.06 -0.11
CA LEU A 298 -11.61 -8.33 -0.10
C LEU A 298 -10.94 -8.57 1.27
N VAL A 299 -10.24 -7.57 1.80
CA VAL A 299 -9.61 -7.63 3.13
C VAL A 299 -10.67 -7.84 4.22
N ARG A 300 -11.77 -7.10 4.18
CA ARG A 300 -12.89 -7.24 5.11
C ARG A 300 -13.45 -8.65 5.12
N ARG A 301 -13.73 -9.23 3.94
CA ARG A 301 -14.26 -10.61 3.81
C ARG A 301 -13.28 -11.64 4.36
N ARG A 302 -12.01 -11.50 4.05
CA ARG A 302 -10.98 -12.48 4.43
C ARG A 302 -10.67 -12.44 5.91
N ARG A 303 -10.57 -11.24 6.50
CA ARG A 303 -10.16 -11.05 7.89
C ARG A 303 -11.33 -11.03 8.88
N GLY A 304 -12.57 -10.92 8.41
CA GLY A 304 -13.75 -10.82 9.25
C GLY A 304 -13.81 -9.58 10.15
N VAL A 305 -12.98 -8.57 9.84
CA VAL A 305 -12.94 -7.28 10.54
C VAL A 305 -13.03 -6.14 9.53
N GLU A 306 -13.66 -5.03 9.93
CA GLU A 306 -13.74 -3.84 9.10
C GLU A 306 -12.41 -3.08 9.15
N PRO A 307 -11.65 -2.94 8.04
CA PRO A 307 -10.45 -2.13 8.03
C PRO A 307 -10.78 -0.64 8.18
N ILE A 308 -9.85 0.15 8.71
CA ILE A 308 -9.99 1.62 8.71
C ILE A 308 -9.78 2.13 7.29
N LEU A 309 -10.69 2.97 6.81
CA LEU A 309 -10.58 3.61 5.50
C LEU A 309 -9.97 5.00 5.62
N LEU A 310 -8.87 5.25 4.91
CA LEU A 310 -8.20 6.53 4.83
C LEU A 310 -8.45 7.16 3.45
N LEU A 311 -9.07 8.34 3.39
CA LEU A 311 -9.37 9.07 2.15
C LEU A 311 -8.61 10.41 2.15
N ASP A 312 -7.49 10.49 1.43
CA ASP A 312 -6.69 11.70 1.32
C ASP A 312 -7.13 12.55 0.13
N ASP A 313 -7.81 13.65 0.40
CA ASP A 313 -8.29 14.68 -0.54
C ASP A 313 -9.05 14.12 -1.77
N VAL A 314 -9.70 12.97 -1.62
CA VAL A 314 -10.32 12.22 -2.73
C VAL A 314 -11.47 13.01 -3.35
N PHE A 315 -12.26 13.71 -2.53
CA PHE A 315 -13.43 14.44 -3.02
C PHE A 315 -13.11 15.67 -3.85
N SER A 316 -11.91 16.24 -3.73
CA SER A 316 -11.48 17.38 -4.55
C SER A 316 -11.26 17.02 -6.02
N GLU A 317 -11.06 15.72 -6.30
CA GLU A 317 -10.77 15.19 -7.63
C GLU A 317 -11.99 14.57 -8.34
N LEU A 318 -13.13 14.51 -7.65
CA LEU A 318 -14.36 13.92 -8.17
C LEU A 318 -15.37 14.99 -8.52
N ASP A 319 -16.10 14.77 -9.62
CA ASP A 319 -17.33 15.52 -9.86
C ASP A 319 -18.41 15.19 -8.80
N PRO A 320 -19.39 16.08 -8.57
CA PRO A 320 -20.41 15.88 -7.54
C PRO A 320 -21.14 14.52 -7.65
N TRP A 321 -21.42 14.07 -8.86
CA TRP A 321 -22.16 12.83 -9.08
C TRP A 321 -21.34 11.59 -8.63
N ARG A 322 -20.03 11.54 -8.95
CA ARG A 322 -19.12 10.47 -8.49
C ARG A 322 -18.86 10.56 -7.00
N ALA A 323 -18.77 11.78 -6.46
CA ALA A 323 -18.62 11.99 -5.03
C ALA A 323 -19.81 11.39 -4.24
N ASP A 324 -21.05 11.64 -4.68
CA ASP A 324 -22.26 11.09 -4.05
C ASP A 324 -22.30 9.55 -4.15
N ARG A 325 -21.88 8.99 -5.29
CA ARG A 325 -21.80 7.53 -5.43
C ARG A 325 -20.75 6.91 -4.53
N LEU A 326 -19.57 7.52 -4.45
CA LEU A 326 -18.53 7.07 -3.52
C LEU A 326 -19.05 7.07 -2.08
N LEU A 327 -19.78 8.12 -1.67
CA LEU A 327 -20.37 8.19 -0.34
C LEU A 327 -21.34 7.04 -0.07
N GLY A 328 -22.17 6.69 -1.06
CA GLY A 328 -23.10 5.56 -0.96
C GLY A 328 -22.40 4.18 -0.89
N MET A 329 -21.14 4.12 -1.25
CA MET A 329 -20.31 2.89 -1.25
C MET A 329 -19.30 2.85 -0.10
N LEU A 330 -19.23 3.90 0.75
CA LEU A 330 -18.31 3.87 1.89
C LEU A 330 -18.69 2.72 2.84
N PRO A 331 -17.69 1.99 3.34
CA PRO A 331 -17.93 0.91 4.29
C PRO A 331 -18.52 1.44 5.61
N GLY A 332 -19.23 0.58 6.33
CA GLY A 332 -19.87 0.94 7.61
C GLY A 332 -18.92 1.13 8.79
N GLY A 333 -17.59 1.01 8.55
CA GLY A 333 -16.55 1.15 9.56
C GLY A 333 -16.03 2.58 9.73
N GLN A 334 -14.90 2.70 10.43
CA GLN A 334 -14.24 3.98 10.61
C GLN A 334 -13.66 4.48 9.28
N THR A 335 -14.01 5.71 8.91
CA THR A 335 -13.45 6.41 7.76
C THR A 335 -12.81 7.73 8.21
N LEU A 336 -11.53 7.92 7.87
CA LEU A 336 -10.77 9.15 8.12
C LEU A 336 -10.58 9.89 6.81
N VAL A 337 -11.11 11.09 6.70
CA VAL A 337 -11.11 11.89 5.47
C VAL A 337 -10.31 13.15 5.67
N THR A 338 -9.45 13.49 4.72
CA THR A 338 -8.86 14.83 4.62
C THR A 338 -9.47 15.58 3.44
N THR A 339 -9.69 16.87 3.60
CA THR A 339 -10.13 17.74 2.49
C THR A 339 -9.77 19.20 2.72
N ALA A 340 -9.53 19.92 1.62
CA ALA A 340 -9.40 21.37 1.60
C ALA A 340 -10.68 22.05 1.10
N SER A 341 -11.58 21.29 0.47
CA SER A 341 -12.81 21.76 -0.15
C SER A 341 -14.00 21.53 0.77
N PRO A 342 -15.13 22.23 0.54
CA PRO A 342 -16.37 21.91 1.21
C PRO A 342 -16.72 20.43 1.02
N LEU A 343 -17.21 19.82 2.09
CA LEU A 343 -17.64 18.43 2.06
C LEU A 343 -18.88 18.26 1.19
N PRO A 344 -19.03 17.11 0.49
CA PRO A 344 -20.30 16.76 -0.12
C PRO A 344 -21.44 16.80 0.93
N ALA A 345 -22.60 17.35 0.58
CA ALA A 345 -23.72 17.51 1.50
C ALA A 345 -24.21 16.17 2.11
N ALA A 346 -24.06 15.08 1.39
CA ALA A 346 -24.43 13.74 1.84
C ALA A 346 -23.43 13.14 2.86
N LEU A 347 -22.21 13.68 2.97
CA LEU A 347 -21.26 13.24 3.99
C LEU A 347 -21.68 13.81 5.35
N ASN A 348 -22.06 12.94 6.26
CA ASN A 348 -22.47 13.30 7.62
C ASN A 348 -21.35 12.90 8.62
N PRO A 349 -20.31 13.72 8.81
CA PRO A 349 -19.19 13.37 9.68
C PRO A 349 -19.64 13.44 11.16
N ARG A 350 -19.24 12.45 11.94
CA ARG A 350 -19.45 12.43 13.39
C ARG A 350 -18.51 13.41 14.11
N VAL A 351 -17.30 13.53 13.58
CA VAL A 351 -16.24 14.40 14.12
C VAL A 351 -15.63 15.23 12.98
N VAL A 352 -15.48 16.51 13.21
CA VAL A 352 -14.74 17.42 12.31
C VAL A 352 -13.61 18.05 13.10
N VAL A 353 -12.38 17.90 12.61
CA VAL A 353 -11.17 18.46 13.22
C VAL A 353 -10.60 19.54 12.30
N ASP A 354 -10.57 20.76 12.77
CA ASP A 354 -9.86 21.84 12.07
C ASP A 354 -8.37 21.83 12.46
N LEU A 355 -7.50 21.54 11.49
CA LEU A 355 -6.05 21.47 11.69
C LEU A 355 -5.36 22.85 11.58
N SER A 356 -6.07 23.91 11.21
CA SER A 356 -5.47 25.24 11.02
C SER A 356 -4.85 25.79 12.31
N THR A 357 -5.40 25.42 13.46
CA THR A 357 -4.92 25.84 14.79
C THR A 357 -3.75 25.00 15.32
N ALA A 358 -3.55 23.79 14.78
CA ALA A 358 -2.55 22.85 15.28
C ALA A 358 -1.13 23.10 14.74
N VAL A 359 -1.00 23.80 13.61
CA VAL A 359 0.29 24.11 12.95
C VAL A 359 0.87 25.45 13.41
N SER A 360 0.06 26.29 14.06
CA SER A 360 0.43 27.68 14.45
C SER A 360 1.14 27.80 15.79
N ARG A 361 1.57 26.69 16.40
CA ARG A 361 2.28 26.72 17.70
C ARG A 361 3.68 26.14 17.66
#